data_edef6e4fc45c16b99b514bca0e81c8b0
#
_entry.id   edef6e4fc45c16b99b514bca0e81c8b0
#
_cell.length_a   1.000
_cell.length_b   1.000
_cell.length_c   1.000
_cell.angle_alpha   90.00
_cell.angle_beta   90.00
_cell.angle_gamma   90.00
#
_symmetry.space_group_name_H-M   'P 1'
#
loop_
_entity.id
_entity.type
_entity.pdbx_description
1 polymer ?
#
loop_
_entity_poly.entity_id
_entity_poly.type
_entity_poly.pdbx_seq_one_letter_code
_entity_poly.pdbx_strand_id
1 'polypeptide(L)'
;DKGQLQRDKGHSGGLLPDIAPCKAHPANITPDADTGIGKWTDAQLAKAIREGVRPDKSLIGPPMPIEYYRHLADDDLAAIIAYLRAQPAVRNAVPRSTYRIPLPPSYGPPVGKVKAPSPRDKLKYGKYLADIGHCMECHTPRNEKGELVLAQLGAGGQAIEGPWGTTVSRNLTPTGLKDWTDAQIARAIRDGVDRNGQPYRPPMAYTFYKNINDADMSALIAYLRSLKPQTQAPK
;
A
#
# COMPACT_ATOMS: atom_id res chain seq x y z
N ASP A 1 10.83 17.93 -11.69
CA ASP A 1 9.75 18.08 -10.84
C ASP A 1 8.41 18.02 -11.57
N LYS A 2 7.42 18.77 -11.46
CA LYS A 2 6.10 18.65 -12.13
C LYS A 2 5.46 17.23 -12.05
N GLY A 3 5.74 16.45 -10.98
CA GLY A 3 5.14 15.15 -10.74
C GLY A 3 5.70 13.99 -11.58
N GLN A 4 6.75 14.20 -12.36
CA GLN A 4 7.42 13.12 -13.09
C GLN A 4 8.38 12.34 -12.18
N LEU A 5 8.35 11.02 -12.29
CA LEU A 5 9.28 10.14 -11.58
C LEU A 5 10.71 10.38 -12.09
N GLN A 6 11.59 10.77 -11.17
CA GLN A 6 13.04 10.86 -11.44
C GLN A 6 13.65 9.46 -11.25
N ARG A 7 13.78 8.72 -12.33
CA ARG A 7 14.21 7.31 -12.29
C ARG A 7 15.64 7.14 -11.76
N ASP A 8 16.51 8.13 -12.00
CA ASP A 8 17.88 8.21 -11.49
C ASP A 8 17.94 8.44 -9.96
N LYS A 9 16.85 8.87 -9.36
CA LYS A 9 16.69 9.10 -7.92
C LYS A 9 15.65 8.18 -7.28
N GLY A 10 15.39 7.05 -7.91
CA GLY A 10 14.45 6.06 -7.38
C GLY A 10 14.77 5.70 -5.93
N HIS A 11 13.75 5.58 -5.09
CA HIS A 11 13.85 5.19 -3.68
C HIS A 11 14.62 6.17 -2.76
N SER A 12 15.11 7.31 -3.27
CA SER A 12 15.90 8.26 -2.48
C SER A 12 15.09 9.17 -1.56
N GLY A 13 13.76 9.01 -1.55
CA GLY A 13 12.87 9.81 -0.72
C GLY A 13 12.53 11.18 -1.32
N GLY A 14 11.84 12.00 -0.55
CA GLY A 14 11.39 13.31 -1.02
C GLY A 14 10.35 13.96 -0.13
N LEU A 15 9.45 14.71 -0.77
CA LEU A 15 8.31 15.35 -0.13
C LEU A 15 7.03 14.89 -0.83
N LEU A 16 6.06 14.42 -0.07
CA LEU A 16 4.69 14.26 -0.55
C LEU A 16 3.92 15.59 -0.38
N PRO A 17 2.82 15.77 -1.13
CA PRO A 17 1.90 16.86 -0.86
C PRO A 17 1.52 16.91 0.62
N ASP A 18 1.39 18.11 1.17
CA ASP A 18 0.94 18.29 2.56
C ASP A 18 -0.52 17.86 2.67
N ILE A 19 -0.75 16.78 3.39
CA ILE A 19 -2.07 16.20 3.61
C ILE A 19 -2.34 16.09 5.11
N ALA A 20 -3.58 16.31 5.53
CA ALA A 20 -3.96 15.83 6.85
C ALA A 20 -3.84 14.29 6.87
N PRO A 21 -3.22 13.67 7.87
CA PRO A 21 -2.81 14.24 9.17
C PRO A 21 -1.31 14.57 9.27
N CYS A 22 -0.56 14.70 8.18
CA CYS A 22 0.90 14.85 8.24
C CYS A 22 1.48 15.62 7.07
N LYS A 23 2.66 16.20 7.31
CA LYS A 23 3.61 16.58 6.27
C LYS A 23 4.59 15.42 6.11
N ALA A 24 4.34 14.60 5.10
CA ALA A 24 5.08 13.37 4.91
C ALA A 24 6.34 13.59 4.06
N HIS A 25 7.44 13.11 4.58
CA HIS A 25 8.72 13.03 3.89
C HIS A 25 9.10 11.54 3.77
N PRO A 26 8.81 10.87 2.64
CA PRO A 26 9.32 9.52 2.39
C PRO A 26 10.83 9.49 2.57
N ALA A 27 11.30 8.61 3.44
CA ALA A 27 12.71 8.49 3.75
C ALA A 27 13.51 8.00 2.54
N ASN A 28 14.82 8.28 2.52
CA ASN A 28 15.74 7.63 1.61
C ASN A 28 15.88 6.16 2.02
N ILE A 29 15.42 5.24 1.19
CA ILE A 29 15.51 3.80 1.39
C ILE A 29 16.49 3.13 0.42
N THR A 30 17.40 3.91 -0.20
CA THR A 30 18.55 3.37 -0.93
C THR A 30 19.65 2.91 0.04
N PRO A 31 20.58 2.04 -0.39
CA PRO A 31 21.67 1.57 0.47
C PRO A 31 22.78 2.61 0.71
N ASP A 32 22.46 3.91 0.60
CA ASP A 32 23.38 4.97 1.00
C ASP A 32 23.65 4.90 2.51
N ALA A 33 24.93 4.93 2.89
CA ALA A 33 25.37 4.70 4.26
C ALA A 33 25.11 5.90 5.20
N ASP A 34 25.00 7.12 4.66
CA ASP A 34 24.87 8.32 5.48
C ASP A 34 23.45 8.84 5.56
N THR A 35 22.69 8.73 4.47
CA THR A 35 21.35 9.32 4.36
C THR A 35 20.24 8.29 4.12
N GLY A 36 20.61 7.03 3.83
CA GLY A 36 19.69 5.95 3.52
C GLY A 36 19.72 4.82 4.56
N ILE A 37 19.49 3.60 4.07
CA ILE A 37 19.41 2.39 4.90
C ILE A 37 20.72 1.57 4.92
N GLY A 38 21.83 2.08 4.36
CA GLY A 38 23.05 1.32 4.16
C GLY A 38 23.66 0.76 5.45
N LYS A 39 23.53 1.47 6.57
CA LYS A 39 24.01 1.03 7.89
C LYS A 39 23.01 0.21 8.69
N TRP A 40 21.79 0.02 8.19
CA TRP A 40 20.77 -0.75 8.91
C TRP A 40 20.99 -2.24 8.67
N THR A 41 20.78 -3.06 9.71
CA THR A 41 20.73 -4.52 9.55
C THR A 41 19.43 -4.94 8.89
N ASP A 42 19.35 -6.14 8.31
CA ASP A 42 18.13 -6.68 7.73
C ASP A 42 17.03 -6.86 8.79
N ALA A 43 17.40 -7.22 10.02
CA ALA A 43 16.47 -7.26 11.14
C ALA A 43 15.88 -5.89 11.48
N GLN A 44 16.67 -4.82 11.40
CA GLN A 44 16.19 -3.46 11.59
C GLN A 44 15.26 -3.01 10.45
N LEU A 45 15.58 -3.38 9.21
CA LEU A 45 14.70 -3.15 8.06
C LEU A 45 13.38 -3.89 8.19
N ALA A 46 13.43 -5.18 8.54
CA ALA A 46 12.24 -5.99 8.78
C ALA A 46 11.35 -5.36 9.84
N LYS A 47 11.94 -4.90 10.94
CA LYS A 47 11.21 -4.23 12.03
C LYS A 47 10.61 -2.89 11.58
N ALA A 48 11.35 -2.11 10.80
CA ALA A 48 10.85 -0.84 10.27
C ALA A 48 9.66 -1.03 9.32
N ILE A 49 9.70 -2.06 8.47
CA ILE A 49 8.63 -2.36 7.52
C ILE A 49 7.39 -2.92 8.23
N ARG A 50 7.57 -3.94 9.10
CA ARG A 50 6.43 -4.62 9.74
C ARG A 50 5.90 -3.94 10.99
N GLU A 51 6.76 -3.28 11.75
CA GLU A 51 6.40 -2.72 13.06
C GLU A 51 6.46 -1.19 13.09
N GLY A 52 6.94 -0.56 12.02
CA GLY A 52 7.10 0.89 11.96
C GLY A 52 8.15 1.44 12.90
N VAL A 53 9.09 0.63 13.37
CA VAL A 53 10.10 1.02 14.37
C VAL A 53 11.47 1.16 13.73
N ARG A 54 12.04 2.36 13.74
CA ARG A 54 13.39 2.63 13.24
C ARG A 54 14.47 2.14 14.22
N PRO A 55 15.75 2.05 13.79
CA PRO A 55 16.86 1.69 14.66
C PRO A 55 17.01 2.59 15.91
N ASP A 56 16.66 3.86 15.81
CA ASP A 56 16.65 4.82 16.90
C ASP A 56 15.39 4.74 17.78
N LYS A 57 14.56 3.70 17.59
CA LYS A 57 13.29 3.44 18.28
C LYS A 57 12.16 4.43 17.97
N SER A 58 12.37 5.42 17.10
CA SER A 58 11.29 6.30 16.65
C SER A 58 10.31 5.56 15.75
N LEU A 59 9.04 5.99 15.78
CA LEU A 59 7.99 5.38 14.94
C LEU A 59 7.92 6.00 13.55
N ILE A 60 7.57 5.19 12.58
CA ILE A 60 7.14 5.59 11.24
C ILE A 60 5.63 5.70 11.29
N GLY A 61 5.09 6.87 10.97
CA GLY A 61 3.64 7.08 10.93
C GLY A 61 3.07 7.11 9.51
N PRO A 62 1.81 7.52 9.38
CA PRO A 62 1.18 7.65 8.07
C PRO A 62 2.00 8.49 7.09
N PRO A 63 1.92 8.22 5.79
CA PRO A 63 1.06 7.25 5.11
C PRO A 63 1.61 5.82 5.01
N MET A 64 2.63 5.46 5.80
CA MET A 64 3.16 4.08 5.77
C MET A 64 2.12 3.10 6.34
N PRO A 65 1.66 2.10 5.55
CA PRO A 65 0.55 1.23 5.94
C PRO A 65 1.04 0.05 6.80
N ILE A 66 1.59 0.37 7.97
CA ILE A 66 2.20 -0.62 8.89
C ILE A 66 1.22 -1.74 9.25
N GLU A 67 -0.04 -1.41 9.49
CA GLU A 67 -1.06 -2.39 9.86
C GLU A 67 -1.22 -3.52 8.84
N TYR A 68 -1.02 -3.21 7.56
CA TYR A 68 -1.04 -4.21 6.48
C TYR A 68 0.31 -4.94 6.38
N TYR A 69 1.42 -4.21 6.47
CA TYR A 69 2.76 -4.80 6.33
C TYR A 69 3.16 -5.69 7.48
N ARG A 70 2.47 -5.63 8.61
CA ARG A 70 2.61 -6.62 9.69
C ARG A 70 2.34 -8.06 9.22
N HIS A 71 1.56 -8.22 8.17
CA HIS A 71 1.18 -9.50 7.59
C HIS A 71 2.10 -9.99 6.46
N LEU A 72 3.11 -9.22 6.06
CA LEU A 72 4.11 -9.67 5.08
C LEU A 72 4.75 -10.98 5.54
N ALA A 73 4.75 -11.99 4.67
CA ALA A 73 5.44 -13.25 4.93
C ALA A 73 6.95 -13.04 5.03
N ASP A 74 7.65 -13.91 5.75
CA ASP A 74 9.10 -13.78 5.97
C ASP A 74 9.87 -13.82 4.65
N ASP A 75 9.48 -14.70 3.72
CA ASP A 75 10.12 -14.83 2.41
C ASP A 75 9.90 -13.58 1.54
N ASP A 76 8.68 -13.03 1.53
CA ASP A 76 8.37 -11.81 0.77
C ASP A 76 9.09 -10.58 1.36
N LEU A 77 9.15 -10.49 2.68
CA LEU A 77 9.90 -9.42 3.35
C LEU A 77 11.40 -9.53 3.05
N ALA A 78 11.95 -10.73 3.06
CA ALA A 78 13.36 -10.96 2.69
C ALA A 78 13.62 -10.54 1.23
N ALA A 79 12.71 -10.87 0.31
CA ALA A 79 12.81 -10.45 -1.10
C ALA A 79 12.75 -8.93 -1.24
N ILE A 80 11.87 -8.24 -0.51
CA ILE A 80 11.80 -6.77 -0.47
C ILE A 80 13.12 -6.18 0.04
N ILE A 81 13.66 -6.70 1.13
CA ILE A 81 14.93 -6.22 1.69
C ILE A 81 16.07 -6.43 0.70
N ALA A 82 16.17 -7.61 0.08
CA ALA A 82 17.17 -7.90 -0.94
C ALA A 82 17.06 -6.93 -2.14
N TYR A 83 15.84 -6.66 -2.58
CA TYR A 83 15.59 -5.68 -3.64
C TYR A 83 16.09 -4.28 -3.25
N LEU A 84 15.77 -3.81 -2.04
CA LEU A 84 16.21 -2.50 -1.56
C LEU A 84 17.74 -2.42 -1.45
N ARG A 85 18.39 -3.50 -1.01
CA ARG A 85 19.86 -3.60 -0.95
C ARG A 85 20.54 -3.54 -2.33
N ALA A 86 19.86 -4.05 -3.35
CA ALA A 86 20.39 -4.07 -4.72
C ALA A 86 20.18 -2.75 -5.48
N GLN A 87 19.49 -1.77 -4.89
CA GLN A 87 19.29 -0.48 -5.55
C GLN A 87 20.58 0.35 -5.54
N PRO A 88 20.79 1.24 -6.53
CA PRO A 88 21.86 2.20 -6.50
C PRO A 88 21.78 3.08 -5.24
N ALA A 89 22.92 3.29 -4.58
CA ALA A 89 22.99 4.22 -3.46
C ALA A 89 22.86 5.66 -3.96
N VAL A 90 21.91 6.38 -3.39
CA VAL A 90 21.69 7.81 -3.71
C VAL A 90 21.80 8.62 -2.43
N ARG A 91 22.76 9.53 -2.37
CA ARG A 91 22.89 10.44 -1.23
C ARG A 91 21.81 11.50 -1.27
N ASN A 92 20.84 11.42 -0.37
CA ASN A 92 19.77 12.39 -0.23
C ASN A 92 19.30 12.48 1.23
N ALA A 93 19.65 13.57 1.89
CA ALA A 93 19.21 13.84 3.26
C ALA A 93 17.74 14.32 3.25
N VAL A 94 16.84 13.48 3.74
CA VAL A 94 15.41 13.78 3.80
C VAL A 94 15.03 14.11 5.25
N PRO A 95 14.31 15.22 5.50
CA PRO A 95 13.79 15.53 6.82
C PRO A 95 12.83 14.46 7.33
N ARG A 96 12.64 14.41 8.64
CA ARG A 96 11.60 13.55 9.24
C ARG A 96 10.21 14.10 8.92
N SER A 97 9.27 13.19 8.71
CA SER A 97 7.84 13.55 8.63
C SER A 97 7.38 14.16 9.95
N THR A 98 6.48 15.12 9.86
CA THR A 98 5.83 15.74 11.04
C THR A 98 4.36 15.38 11.04
N TYR A 99 3.83 15.02 12.22
CA TYR A 99 2.47 14.53 12.40
C TYR A 99 1.65 15.55 13.18
N ARG A 100 0.41 15.81 12.74
CA ARG A 100 -0.58 16.68 13.42
C ARG A 100 -1.51 15.86 14.32
N ILE A 101 -1.37 14.55 14.27
CA ILE A 101 -2.07 13.61 15.15
C ILE A 101 -1.02 12.89 16.02
N PRO A 102 -1.38 12.48 17.24
CA PRO A 102 -0.50 11.62 18.02
C PRO A 102 -0.30 10.29 17.32
N LEU A 103 0.96 9.82 17.25
CA LEU A 103 1.23 8.46 16.84
C LEU A 103 0.90 7.50 18.01
N PRO A 104 0.45 6.26 17.71
CA PRO A 104 0.25 5.28 18.76
C PRO A 104 1.59 4.93 19.44
N PRO A 105 1.59 4.41 20.65
CA PRO A 105 2.84 3.97 21.32
C PRO A 105 3.50 2.80 20.58
N SER A 106 2.72 2.01 19.86
CA SER A 106 3.17 0.95 18.96
C SER A 106 2.03 0.57 18.00
N TYR A 107 2.36 -0.11 16.90
CA TYR A 107 1.38 -0.70 15.97
C TYR A 107 0.95 -2.12 16.37
N GLY A 108 1.26 -2.54 17.59
CA GLY A 108 0.92 -3.85 18.13
C GLY A 108 2.15 -4.59 18.68
N PRO A 109 1.99 -5.82 19.15
CA PRO A 109 3.11 -6.61 19.67
C PRO A 109 4.15 -6.89 18.59
N PRO A 110 5.40 -7.26 18.98
CA PRO A 110 6.42 -7.67 18.02
C PRO A 110 5.91 -8.75 17.07
N VAL A 111 6.25 -8.60 15.79
CA VAL A 111 5.83 -9.56 14.77
C VAL A 111 6.76 -10.77 14.79
N GLY A 112 6.20 -11.94 15.06
CA GLY A 112 6.90 -13.22 14.99
C GLY A 112 7.03 -13.72 13.55
N LYS A 113 7.13 -15.06 13.40
CA LYS A 113 7.18 -15.71 12.10
C LYS A 113 5.84 -15.58 11.37
N VAL A 114 5.88 -15.11 10.13
CA VAL A 114 4.73 -15.01 9.23
C VAL A 114 4.97 -15.85 7.98
N LYS A 115 4.02 -16.72 7.68
CA LYS A 115 4.06 -17.56 6.47
C LYS A 115 2.93 -17.15 5.53
N ALA A 116 3.24 -16.99 4.25
CA ALA A 116 2.21 -16.77 3.24
C ALA A 116 1.26 -17.96 3.16
N PRO A 117 -0.03 -17.75 2.93
CA PRO A 117 -0.94 -18.83 2.58
C PRO A 117 -0.49 -19.52 1.31
N SER A 118 -0.86 -20.81 1.16
CA SER A 118 -0.55 -21.54 -0.06
C SER A 118 -1.25 -20.91 -1.27
N PRO A 119 -0.57 -20.69 -2.41
CA PRO A 119 -1.20 -20.24 -3.65
C PRO A 119 -2.30 -21.18 -4.18
N ARG A 120 -2.33 -22.44 -3.70
CA ARG A 120 -3.42 -23.37 -4.01
C ARG A 120 -4.74 -23.00 -3.33
N ASP A 121 -4.68 -22.34 -2.17
CA ASP A 121 -5.85 -21.76 -1.52
C ASP A 121 -6.05 -20.32 -2.03
N LYS A 122 -6.64 -20.22 -3.22
CA LYS A 122 -6.80 -18.93 -3.92
C LYS A 122 -7.46 -17.85 -3.08
N LEU A 123 -8.41 -18.19 -2.20
CA LEU A 123 -9.10 -17.19 -1.40
C LEU A 123 -8.21 -16.62 -0.31
N LYS A 124 -7.52 -17.48 0.44
CA LYS A 124 -6.59 -17.02 1.47
C LYS A 124 -5.39 -16.31 0.87
N TYR A 125 -4.85 -16.85 -0.22
CA TYR A 125 -3.73 -16.22 -0.91
C TYR A 125 -4.12 -14.89 -1.56
N GLY A 126 -5.29 -14.81 -2.19
CA GLY A 126 -5.82 -13.57 -2.74
C GLY A 126 -6.09 -12.51 -1.67
N LYS A 127 -6.58 -12.92 -0.48
CA LYS A 127 -6.67 -12.03 0.68
C LYS A 127 -5.29 -11.50 1.10
N TYR A 128 -4.30 -12.39 1.20
CA TYR A 128 -2.93 -12.01 1.52
C TYR A 128 -2.39 -10.96 0.53
N LEU A 129 -2.59 -11.19 -0.79
CA LEU A 129 -2.19 -10.23 -1.82
C LEU A 129 -2.91 -8.88 -1.69
N ALA A 130 -4.21 -8.90 -1.38
CA ALA A 130 -4.99 -7.69 -1.14
C ALA A 130 -4.52 -6.94 0.11
N ASP A 131 -4.13 -7.66 1.16
CA ASP A 131 -3.60 -7.07 2.39
C ASP A 131 -2.23 -6.43 2.14
N ILE A 132 -1.26 -7.14 1.56
CA ILE A 132 0.07 -6.56 1.29
C ILE A 132 0.06 -5.47 0.22
N GLY A 133 -0.90 -5.52 -0.71
CA GLY A 133 -1.20 -4.45 -1.66
C GLY A 133 -2.04 -3.32 -1.06
N HIS A 134 -2.39 -3.41 0.23
CA HIS A 134 -3.24 -2.49 1.00
C HIS A 134 -4.49 -1.99 0.26
N CYS A 135 -5.10 -2.84 -0.56
CA CYS A 135 -6.25 -2.50 -1.38
C CYS A 135 -7.40 -1.93 -0.55
N MET A 136 -7.66 -2.55 0.60
CA MET A 136 -8.79 -2.19 1.48
C MET A 136 -8.59 -0.88 2.22
N GLU A 137 -7.38 -0.32 2.26
CA GLU A 137 -7.08 0.99 2.84
C GLU A 137 -7.89 2.11 2.15
N CYS A 138 -7.94 2.08 0.82
CA CYS A 138 -8.70 3.05 0.03
C CYS A 138 -10.11 2.56 -0.30
N HIS A 139 -10.30 1.24 -0.42
CA HIS A 139 -11.57 0.67 -0.89
C HIS A 139 -12.54 0.28 0.24
N THR A 140 -12.28 0.69 1.48
CA THR A 140 -13.21 0.54 2.61
C THR A 140 -13.57 1.92 3.14
N PRO A 141 -14.84 2.23 3.44
CA PRO A 141 -15.23 3.53 3.97
C PRO A 141 -14.57 3.81 5.33
N ARG A 142 -14.43 5.10 5.66
CA ARG A 142 -14.00 5.54 6.98
C ARG A 142 -15.14 6.21 7.74
N ASN A 143 -15.14 6.03 9.07
CA ASN A 143 -16.02 6.76 9.96
C ASN A 143 -15.52 8.20 10.20
N GLU A 144 -16.26 8.98 10.98
CA GLU A 144 -15.91 10.37 11.33
C GLU A 144 -14.57 10.51 12.06
N LYS A 145 -14.09 9.43 12.70
CA LYS A 145 -12.78 9.38 13.37
C LYS A 145 -11.64 9.02 12.43
N GLY A 146 -11.93 8.76 11.13
CA GLY A 146 -10.96 8.32 10.15
C GLY A 146 -10.60 6.83 10.21
N GLU A 147 -11.32 6.03 11.02
CA GLU A 147 -11.11 4.58 11.14
C GLU A 147 -11.86 3.82 10.04
N LEU A 148 -11.28 2.73 9.54
CA LEU A 148 -11.94 1.88 8.54
C LEU A 148 -13.18 1.20 9.11
N VAL A 149 -14.31 1.30 8.42
CA VAL A 149 -15.55 0.60 8.75
C VAL A 149 -15.50 -0.83 8.24
N LEU A 150 -14.84 -1.73 8.98
CA LEU A 150 -14.58 -3.11 8.56
C LEU A 150 -15.87 -3.91 8.25
N ALA A 151 -17.02 -3.54 8.81
CA ALA A 151 -18.31 -4.11 8.44
C ALA A 151 -18.71 -3.83 6.98
N GLN A 152 -18.10 -2.82 6.36
CA GLN A 152 -18.29 -2.41 4.97
C GLN A 152 -17.01 -2.63 4.11
N LEU A 153 -16.23 -3.64 4.44
CA LEU A 153 -14.98 -3.96 3.76
C LEU A 153 -15.18 -4.04 2.24
N GLY A 154 -14.41 -3.25 1.51
CA GLY A 154 -14.46 -3.22 0.05
C GLY A 154 -15.60 -2.40 -0.55
N ALA A 155 -16.47 -1.76 0.24
CA ALA A 155 -17.61 -0.98 -0.27
C ALA A 155 -17.21 0.28 -1.07
N GLY A 156 -15.96 0.72 -0.97
CA GLY A 156 -15.48 1.95 -1.63
C GLY A 156 -16.06 3.21 -0.97
N GLY A 157 -16.14 4.28 -1.75
CA GLY A 157 -16.78 5.53 -1.32
C GLY A 157 -15.86 6.53 -0.64
N GLN A 158 -14.58 6.22 -0.40
CA GLN A 158 -13.65 7.22 0.11
C GLN A 158 -13.34 8.28 -0.96
N ALA A 159 -13.56 9.54 -0.63
CA ALA A 159 -13.11 10.67 -1.40
C ALA A 159 -11.63 10.95 -1.07
N ILE A 160 -10.79 10.95 -2.08
CA ILE A 160 -9.34 11.15 -1.95
C ILE A 160 -8.97 12.36 -2.79
N GLU A 161 -8.49 13.39 -2.12
CA GLU A 161 -8.10 14.64 -2.75
C GLU A 161 -6.61 14.68 -3.07
N GLY A 162 -6.26 15.35 -4.16
CA GLY A 162 -4.88 15.55 -4.57
C GLY A 162 -4.76 16.60 -5.67
N PRO A 163 -3.55 16.83 -6.21
CA PRO A 163 -3.34 17.76 -7.32
C PRO A 163 -4.16 17.44 -8.59
N TRP A 164 -4.70 16.23 -8.66
CA TRP A 164 -5.58 15.74 -9.74
C TRP A 164 -7.07 16.03 -9.50
N GLY A 165 -7.43 16.69 -8.41
CA GLY A 165 -8.81 16.87 -7.92
C GLY A 165 -9.25 15.73 -7.00
N THR A 166 -10.54 15.50 -6.89
CA THR A 166 -11.12 14.46 -6.04
C THR A 166 -11.34 13.17 -6.84
N THR A 167 -10.88 12.06 -6.30
CA THR A 167 -11.16 10.71 -6.79
C THR A 167 -11.92 9.93 -5.72
N VAL A 168 -12.98 9.22 -6.11
CA VAL A 168 -13.75 8.37 -5.18
C VAL A 168 -13.41 6.91 -5.44
N SER A 169 -13.01 6.19 -4.38
CA SER A 169 -12.67 4.77 -4.48
C SER A 169 -13.89 3.92 -4.86
N ARG A 170 -13.68 2.94 -5.73
CA ARG A 170 -14.76 2.07 -6.23
C ARG A 170 -15.09 0.95 -5.25
N ASN A 171 -16.34 0.50 -5.30
CA ASN A 171 -16.78 -0.71 -4.62
C ASN A 171 -16.16 -1.95 -5.29
N LEU A 172 -15.36 -2.71 -4.53
CA LEU A 172 -14.69 -3.95 -4.95
C LEU A 172 -15.44 -5.22 -4.54
N THR A 173 -16.60 -5.08 -3.91
CA THR A 173 -17.42 -6.25 -3.55
C THR A 173 -18.18 -6.79 -4.77
N PRO A 174 -18.78 -8.00 -4.69
CA PRO A 174 -19.59 -8.52 -5.79
C PRO A 174 -20.65 -7.57 -6.31
N THR A 175 -21.21 -6.70 -5.46
CA THR A 175 -22.19 -5.68 -5.89
C THR A 175 -21.56 -4.68 -6.87
N GLY A 176 -20.37 -4.17 -6.57
CA GLY A 176 -19.67 -3.20 -7.44
C GLY A 176 -19.07 -3.85 -8.68
N LEU A 177 -18.76 -5.14 -8.60
CA LEU A 177 -18.10 -5.91 -9.67
C LEU A 177 -19.06 -6.81 -10.48
N LYS A 178 -20.37 -6.72 -10.26
CA LYS A 178 -21.36 -7.64 -10.89
C LYS A 178 -21.29 -7.69 -12.40
N ASP A 179 -21.07 -6.54 -13.05
CA ASP A 179 -21.05 -6.38 -14.50
C ASP A 179 -19.62 -6.37 -15.07
N TRP A 180 -18.62 -6.81 -14.29
CA TRP A 180 -17.23 -6.85 -14.70
C TRP A 180 -16.79 -8.28 -14.96
N THR A 181 -16.13 -8.52 -16.07
CA THR A 181 -15.39 -9.78 -16.29
C THR A 181 -14.07 -9.77 -15.50
N ASP A 182 -13.52 -10.94 -15.22
CA ASP A 182 -12.22 -11.03 -14.55
C ASP A 182 -11.09 -10.37 -15.36
N ALA A 183 -11.15 -10.48 -16.68
CA ALA A 183 -10.21 -9.80 -17.57
C ALA A 183 -10.31 -8.26 -17.46
N GLN A 184 -11.52 -7.72 -17.33
CA GLN A 184 -11.71 -6.28 -17.12
C GLN A 184 -11.18 -5.83 -15.74
N ILE A 185 -11.40 -6.63 -14.69
CA ILE A 185 -10.85 -6.34 -13.35
C ILE A 185 -9.32 -6.38 -13.39
N ALA A 186 -8.74 -7.40 -14.01
CA ALA A 186 -7.28 -7.51 -14.17
C ALA A 186 -6.69 -6.29 -14.89
N ARG A 187 -7.33 -5.88 -16.00
CA ARG A 187 -6.92 -4.69 -16.76
C ARG A 187 -7.07 -3.42 -15.94
N ALA A 188 -8.13 -3.29 -15.15
CA ALA A 188 -8.34 -2.13 -14.29
C ALA A 188 -7.22 -2.01 -13.23
N ILE A 189 -6.78 -3.13 -12.66
CA ILE A 189 -5.71 -3.14 -11.65
C ILE A 189 -4.34 -2.89 -12.29
N ARG A 190 -4.04 -3.52 -13.45
CA ARG A 190 -2.71 -3.43 -14.09
C ARG A 190 -2.53 -2.17 -14.91
N ASP A 191 -3.54 -1.77 -15.67
CA ASP A 191 -3.43 -0.73 -16.70
C ASP A 191 -4.09 0.58 -16.24
N GLY A 192 -4.84 0.57 -15.15
CA GLY A 192 -5.50 1.76 -14.61
C GLY A 192 -6.62 2.28 -15.51
N VAL A 193 -7.37 1.39 -16.16
CA VAL A 193 -8.50 1.76 -17.03
C VAL A 193 -9.80 1.10 -16.56
N ASP A 194 -10.90 1.77 -16.73
CA ASP A 194 -12.20 1.20 -16.45
C ASP A 194 -12.65 0.18 -17.54
N ARG A 195 -13.84 -0.41 -17.37
CA ARG A 195 -14.38 -1.39 -18.33
C ARG A 195 -14.59 -0.81 -19.72
N ASN A 196 -14.74 0.51 -19.85
CA ASN A 196 -14.92 1.23 -21.10
C ASN A 196 -13.59 1.73 -21.69
N GLY A 197 -12.44 1.42 -21.03
CA GLY A 197 -11.12 1.86 -21.45
C GLY A 197 -10.74 3.28 -21.02
N GLN A 198 -11.56 3.92 -20.16
CA GLN A 198 -11.24 5.25 -19.66
C GLN A 198 -10.19 5.17 -18.55
N PRO A 199 -9.14 6.01 -18.58
CA PRO A 199 -8.07 5.98 -17.58
C PRO A 199 -8.59 6.41 -16.20
N TYR A 200 -8.08 5.73 -15.16
CA TYR A 200 -8.30 6.17 -13.79
C TYR A 200 -7.43 7.37 -13.43
N ARG A 201 -7.98 8.22 -12.60
CA ARG A 201 -7.21 9.28 -11.94
C ARG A 201 -6.45 8.72 -10.75
N PRO A 202 -5.32 9.34 -10.36
CA PRO A 202 -4.63 8.98 -9.12
C PRO A 202 -5.60 9.03 -7.91
N PRO A 203 -5.31 8.36 -6.79
CA PRO A 203 -4.01 7.78 -6.42
C PRO A 203 -3.87 6.27 -6.69
N MET A 204 -4.79 5.63 -7.44
CA MET A 204 -4.67 4.19 -7.70
C MET A 204 -3.30 3.84 -8.28
N ALA A 205 -2.58 2.95 -7.61
CA ALA A 205 -1.16 2.68 -7.87
C ALA A 205 -0.93 1.64 -9.01
N TYR A 206 -1.75 1.67 -10.06
CA TYR A 206 -1.73 0.69 -11.15
C TYR A 206 -0.36 0.53 -11.83
N THR A 207 0.44 1.60 -11.92
CA THR A 207 1.78 1.52 -12.50
C THR A 207 2.71 0.55 -11.75
N PHE A 208 2.48 0.35 -10.46
CA PHE A 208 3.21 -0.61 -9.64
C PHE A 208 2.58 -2.01 -9.71
N TYR A 209 1.26 -2.12 -9.91
CA TYR A 209 0.54 -3.38 -10.03
C TYR A 209 0.65 -4.04 -11.40
N LYS A 210 1.22 -3.32 -12.39
CA LYS A 210 1.37 -3.80 -13.76
C LYS A 210 2.06 -5.16 -13.88
N ASN A 211 2.99 -5.46 -12.99
CA ASN A 211 3.80 -6.67 -13.01
C ASN A 211 3.20 -7.84 -12.18
N ILE A 212 2.00 -7.69 -11.61
CA ILE A 212 1.33 -8.82 -10.95
C ILE A 212 1.12 -9.92 -12.00
N ASN A 213 1.62 -11.13 -11.76
CA ASN A 213 1.46 -12.26 -12.68
C ASN A 213 0.00 -12.74 -12.73
N ASP A 214 -0.32 -13.61 -13.69
CA ASP A 214 -1.71 -14.04 -13.89
C ASP A 214 -2.24 -14.94 -12.78
N ALA A 215 -1.39 -15.74 -12.15
CA ALA A 215 -1.79 -16.61 -11.04
C ALA A 215 -2.17 -15.78 -9.81
N ASP A 216 -1.35 -14.79 -9.46
CA ASP A 216 -1.60 -13.88 -8.35
C ASP A 216 -2.83 -13.00 -8.63
N MET A 217 -2.95 -12.48 -9.86
CA MET A 217 -4.12 -11.71 -10.27
C MET A 217 -5.41 -12.54 -10.18
N SER A 218 -5.37 -13.80 -10.60
CA SER A 218 -6.51 -14.72 -10.47
C SER A 218 -6.91 -14.95 -9.02
N ALA A 219 -5.93 -15.11 -8.12
CA ALA A 219 -6.19 -15.29 -6.70
C ALA A 219 -6.76 -14.01 -6.07
N LEU A 220 -6.19 -12.85 -6.42
CA LEU A 220 -6.69 -11.54 -5.96
C LEU A 220 -8.16 -11.33 -6.39
N ILE A 221 -8.48 -11.57 -7.67
CA ILE A 221 -9.85 -11.43 -8.18
C ILE A 221 -10.80 -12.40 -7.49
N ALA A 222 -10.39 -13.66 -7.29
CA ALA A 222 -11.19 -14.64 -6.56
C ALA A 222 -11.53 -14.16 -5.14
N TYR A 223 -10.56 -13.56 -4.45
CA TYR A 223 -10.80 -12.96 -3.14
C TYR A 223 -11.79 -11.77 -3.22
N LEU A 224 -11.61 -10.83 -4.15
CA LEU A 224 -12.53 -9.71 -4.31
C LEU A 224 -13.98 -10.18 -4.56
N ARG A 225 -14.16 -11.20 -5.38
CA ARG A 225 -15.47 -11.79 -5.63
C ARG A 225 -16.05 -12.57 -4.45
N SER A 226 -15.22 -12.97 -3.49
CA SER A 226 -15.67 -13.64 -2.26
C SER A 226 -16.07 -12.68 -1.14
N LEU A 227 -15.83 -11.38 -1.32
CA LEU A 227 -16.21 -10.38 -0.32
C LEU A 227 -17.73 -10.37 -0.11
N LYS A 228 -18.16 -10.02 1.10
CA LYS A 228 -19.58 -9.84 1.38
C LYS A 228 -20.12 -8.70 0.51
N PRO A 229 -21.22 -8.92 -0.25
CA PRO A 229 -21.83 -7.87 -1.03
C PRO A 229 -22.17 -6.63 -0.18
N GLN A 230 -21.77 -5.46 -0.65
CA GLN A 230 -22.02 -4.19 0.03
C GLN A 230 -22.63 -3.21 -0.96
N THR A 231 -23.59 -2.41 -0.53
CA THR A 231 -23.96 -1.20 -1.24
C THR A 231 -22.83 -0.18 -1.08
N GLN A 232 -22.57 0.62 -2.12
CA GLN A 232 -21.60 1.71 -1.98
C GLN A 232 -22.09 2.65 -0.88
N ALA A 233 -21.20 3.07 0.03
CA ALA A 233 -21.52 4.08 1.01
C ALA A 233 -22.08 5.34 0.29
N PRO A 234 -23.12 5.99 0.81
CA PRO A 234 -23.60 7.25 0.25
C PRO A 234 -22.44 8.26 0.21
N LYS A 235 -22.46 9.07 -0.85
CA LYS A 235 -21.47 10.14 -1.06
C LYS A 235 -21.64 11.22 0.00
#